data_5e9dda46e11c5c256b1b1c7a44539dca
#
_entry.id   5e9dda46e11c5c256b1b1c7a44539dca
#
_cell.length_a   1.000
_cell.length_b   1.000
_cell.length_c   1.000
_cell.angle_alpha   90.00
_cell.angle_beta   90.00
_cell.angle_gamma   90.00
#
_symmetry.space_group_name_H-M   'P 1'
#
loop_
_entity.id
_entity.type
_entity.pdbx_description
1 polymer ?
#
loop_
_entity_poly.entity_id
_entity_poly.type
_entity_poly.pdbx_seq_one_letter_code
_entity_poly.pdbx_strand_id
1 'polypeptide(L)'
;MEMTYEIYCIKDQSATKNNVYLIVDKESKETAIIDPACRMDQINDAVLKLGLLLKKVMVTHTHFDHIRQVNDLVDQYDCDVYVSKKEAEFYFYNCKNLRKFEDKEIIDNGKTPIKCLLTPGHTRGSTCFLLEHSIFTGDTLFIEGCGMCTTNGGSVISMFNSIARIKEEVSDSARVYPGHTYKALPGKPISYLRHNNIYFILEDEKKFIEFRTRKNQTNLFDFK
;
A
#
# COMPACT_ATOMS: atom_id res chain seq x y z
N MET A 1 22.34 10.00 -6.06
CA MET A 1 21.78 11.03 -5.14
C MET A 1 21.39 10.36 -3.82
N GLU A 2 21.51 11.08 -2.72
CA GLU A 2 21.04 10.56 -1.43
C GLU A 2 19.52 10.62 -1.37
N MET A 3 18.87 9.57 -0.82
CA MET A 3 17.41 9.53 -0.70
C MET A 3 16.90 10.70 0.15
N THR A 4 15.87 11.40 -0.32
CA THR A 4 15.24 12.53 0.39
C THR A 4 14.39 12.11 1.58
N TYR A 5 14.12 10.82 1.74
CA TYR A 5 13.19 10.27 2.74
C TYR A 5 13.77 9.10 3.53
N GLU A 6 13.14 8.82 4.65
CA GLU A 6 13.30 7.62 5.46
C GLU A 6 11.97 6.88 5.57
N ILE A 7 12.03 5.55 5.72
CA ILE A 7 10.86 4.70 5.89
C ILE A 7 10.96 4.00 7.23
N TYR A 8 9.94 4.13 8.05
CA TYR A 8 9.77 3.37 9.28
C TYR A 8 8.56 2.45 9.13
N CYS A 9 8.70 1.21 9.59
CA CYS A 9 7.63 0.22 9.59
C CYS A 9 7.18 -0.05 11.02
N ILE A 10 5.92 0.24 11.33
CA ILE A 10 5.26 -0.15 12.57
C ILE A 10 4.45 -1.41 12.27
N LYS A 11 4.78 -2.51 12.93
CA LYS A 11 4.03 -3.77 12.78
C LYS A 11 2.84 -3.78 13.70
N ASP A 12 1.65 -3.95 13.13
CA ASP A 12 0.46 -4.24 13.91
C ASP A 12 0.60 -5.63 14.57
N GLN A 13 0.39 -5.67 15.89
CA GLN A 13 0.44 -6.88 16.68
C GLN A 13 -0.92 -7.61 16.76
N SER A 14 -1.94 -7.07 16.09
CA SER A 14 -3.26 -7.70 16.01
C SER A 14 -3.28 -8.94 15.10
N ALA A 15 -4.42 -9.59 15.02
CA ALA A 15 -4.60 -10.78 14.19
C ALA A 15 -4.39 -10.52 12.68
N THR A 16 -4.61 -9.30 12.22
CA THR A 16 -4.46 -8.90 10.81
C THR A 16 -3.01 -8.71 10.40
N LYS A 17 -2.10 -8.43 11.36
CA LYS A 17 -0.64 -8.28 11.14
C LYS A 17 -0.28 -7.31 10.03
N ASN A 18 -0.99 -6.18 9.94
CA ASN A 18 -0.73 -5.15 8.95
C ASN A 18 0.64 -4.50 9.16
N ASN A 19 1.23 -4.07 8.07
CA ASN A 19 2.39 -3.18 8.09
C ASN A 19 1.89 -1.75 7.92
N VAL A 20 2.21 -0.89 8.88
CA VAL A 20 1.97 0.56 8.81
C VAL A 20 3.30 1.23 8.51
N TYR A 21 3.34 2.11 7.53
CA TYR A 21 4.58 2.76 7.14
C TYR A 21 4.51 4.26 7.38
N LEU A 22 5.60 4.81 7.89
CA LEU A 22 5.83 6.25 7.96
C LEU A 22 6.85 6.61 6.88
N ILE A 23 6.50 7.52 5.97
CA ILE A 23 7.39 8.13 5.00
C ILE A 23 7.76 9.50 5.57
N VAL A 24 9.01 9.66 5.94
CA VAL A 24 9.52 10.88 6.59
C VAL A 24 10.42 11.62 5.63
N ASP A 25 10.06 12.84 5.25
CA ASP A 25 10.96 13.73 4.52
C ASP A 25 12.13 14.15 5.44
N LYS A 26 13.36 13.93 5.01
CA LYS A 26 14.55 14.13 5.85
C LYS A 26 14.77 15.58 6.25
N GLU A 27 14.40 16.51 5.39
CA GLU A 27 14.67 17.94 5.61
C GLU A 27 13.58 18.59 6.46
N SER A 28 12.32 18.42 6.10
CA SER A 28 11.20 19.09 6.78
C SER A 28 10.64 18.31 7.96
N LYS A 29 10.93 16.99 8.07
CA LYS A 29 10.28 16.05 8.98
C LYS A 29 8.77 15.88 8.73
N GLU A 30 8.25 16.46 7.63
CA GLU A 30 6.89 16.13 7.20
C GLU A 30 6.76 14.63 6.97
N THR A 31 5.68 14.08 7.48
CA THR A 31 5.46 12.64 7.49
C THR A 31 4.11 12.28 6.91
N ALA A 32 4.12 11.34 5.98
CA ALA A 32 2.93 10.64 5.53
C ALA A 32 2.89 9.24 6.18
N ILE A 33 1.72 8.87 6.74
CA ILE A 33 1.46 7.52 7.22
C ILE A 33 0.64 6.74 6.18
N ILE A 34 1.04 5.52 5.89
CA ILE A 34 0.33 4.64 4.96
C ILE A 34 -0.42 3.58 5.75
N ASP A 35 -1.73 3.43 5.45
CA ASP A 35 -2.64 2.42 5.98
C ASP A 35 -2.56 2.28 7.51
N PRO A 36 -3.02 3.28 8.29
CA PRO A 36 -2.85 3.32 9.73
C PRO A 36 -3.73 2.27 10.45
N ALA A 37 -3.26 1.05 10.50
CA ALA A 37 -3.94 -0.11 11.06
C ALA A 37 -3.56 -0.45 12.50
N CYS A 38 -2.36 -0.05 12.93
CA CYS A 38 -1.85 -0.36 14.27
C CYS A 38 -2.47 0.56 15.35
N ARG A 39 -2.21 0.26 16.61
CA ARG A 39 -2.76 1.05 17.73
C ARG A 39 -2.21 2.47 17.73
N MET A 40 -3.05 3.42 18.15
CA MET A 40 -2.68 4.86 18.23
C MET A 40 -1.47 5.12 19.10
N ASP A 41 -1.31 4.39 20.23
CA ASP A 41 -0.14 4.55 21.09
C ASP A 41 1.19 4.22 20.38
N GLN A 42 1.19 3.21 19.51
CA GLN A 42 2.37 2.86 18.70
C GLN A 42 2.72 3.98 17.71
N ILE A 43 1.70 4.59 17.09
CA ILE A 43 1.90 5.73 16.17
C ILE A 43 2.40 6.94 16.94
N ASN A 44 1.76 7.27 18.05
CA ASN A 44 2.12 8.41 18.90
C ASN A 44 3.57 8.28 19.42
N ASP A 45 3.94 7.08 19.87
CA ASP A 45 5.29 6.78 20.32
C ASP A 45 6.33 7.02 19.19
N ALA A 46 6.03 6.58 17.97
CA ALA A 46 6.93 6.79 16.84
C ALA A 46 7.04 8.28 16.48
N VAL A 47 5.90 8.99 16.40
CA VAL A 47 5.85 10.44 16.12
C VAL A 47 6.66 11.22 17.15
N LEU A 48 6.48 10.95 18.45
CA LEU A 48 7.19 11.65 19.53
C LEU A 48 8.69 11.31 19.53
N LYS A 49 9.06 10.04 19.47
CA LYS A 49 10.46 9.60 19.56
C LYS A 49 11.32 10.10 18.39
N LEU A 50 10.72 10.22 17.20
CA LEU A 50 11.41 10.63 15.99
C LEU A 50 11.22 12.12 15.67
N GLY A 51 10.44 12.87 16.45
CA GLY A 51 10.16 14.29 16.23
C GLY A 51 9.47 14.56 14.90
N LEU A 52 8.47 13.77 14.54
CA LEU A 52 7.83 13.80 13.22
C LEU A 52 6.71 14.83 13.16
N LEU A 53 6.50 15.39 11.97
CA LEU A 53 5.37 16.27 11.64
C LEU A 53 4.36 15.48 10.79
N LEU A 54 3.48 14.73 11.44
CA LEU A 54 2.46 13.94 10.74
C LEU A 54 1.43 14.88 10.08
N LYS A 55 1.43 14.90 8.75
CA LYS A 55 0.60 15.80 7.94
C LYS A 55 -0.38 15.07 7.02
N LYS A 56 -0.09 13.82 6.68
CA LYS A 56 -0.83 13.09 5.66
C LYS A 56 -1.11 11.65 6.09
N VAL A 57 -2.33 11.21 5.84
CA VAL A 57 -2.71 9.79 5.85
C VAL A 57 -2.93 9.39 4.41
N MET A 58 -2.23 8.38 3.93
CA MET A 58 -2.35 7.84 2.58
C MET A 58 -2.93 6.44 2.65
N VAL A 59 -4.11 6.25 2.07
CA VAL A 59 -4.86 5.00 2.12
C VAL A 59 -4.75 4.28 0.79
N THR A 60 -4.18 3.07 0.81
CA THR A 60 -4.07 2.24 -0.40
C THR A 60 -5.44 1.74 -0.86
N HIS A 61 -6.30 1.37 0.08
CA HIS A 61 -7.69 0.96 -0.13
C HIS A 61 -8.48 1.00 1.19
N THR A 62 -9.81 0.93 1.13
CA THR A 62 -10.67 1.24 2.27
C THR A 62 -11.17 0.02 3.05
N HIS A 63 -10.48 -1.13 3.00
CA HIS A 63 -10.77 -2.22 3.92
C HIS A 63 -10.48 -1.80 5.36
N PHE A 64 -11.32 -2.26 6.27
CA PHE A 64 -11.32 -1.82 7.67
C PHE A 64 -9.95 -1.93 8.36
N ASP A 65 -9.22 -2.97 8.04
CA ASP A 65 -7.89 -3.21 8.62
C ASP A 65 -6.79 -2.28 8.06
N HIS A 66 -7.08 -1.43 7.07
CA HIS A 66 -6.17 -0.40 6.56
C HIS A 66 -6.53 1.02 7.02
N ILE A 67 -7.79 1.25 7.43
CA ILE A 67 -8.30 2.58 7.78
C ILE A 67 -8.62 2.76 9.26
N ARG A 68 -8.26 1.80 10.11
CA ARG A 68 -8.71 1.71 11.51
C ARG A 68 -8.49 2.99 12.32
N GLN A 69 -7.34 3.65 12.14
CA GLN A 69 -6.98 4.83 12.93
C GLN A 69 -7.10 6.15 12.15
N VAL A 70 -7.71 6.14 10.95
CA VAL A 70 -7.79 7.35 10.13
C VAL A 70 -8.47 8.50 10.87
N ASN A 71 -9.64 8.26 11.48
CA ASN A 71 -10.39 9.30 12.18
C ASN A 71 -9.64 9.82 13.42
N ASP A 72 -9.06 8.92 14.23
CA ASP A 72 -8.30 9.29 15.42
C ASP A 72 -7.06 10.13 15.05
N LEU A 73 -6.40 9.80 13.93
CA LEU A 73 -5.26 10.58 13.41
C LEU A 73 -5.68 11.98 12.95
N VAL A 74 -6.80 12.08 12.23
CA VAL A 74 -7.32 13.38 11.80
C VAL A 74 -7.70 14.23 12.99
N ASP A 75 -8.36 13.66 14.00
CA ASP A 75 -8.76 14.40 15.19
C ASP A 75 -7.56 14.85 16.03
N GLN A 76 -6.50 14.03 16.12
CA GLN A 76 -5.33 14.35 16.93
C GLN A 76 -4.31 15.25 16.20
N TYR A 77 -4.07 15.05 14.91
CA TYR A 77 -3.00 15.71 14.17
C TYR A 77 -3.48 16.68 13.09
N ASP A 78 -4.79 16.76 12.86
CA ASP A 78 -5.43 17.57 11.79
C ASP A 78 -4.78 17.34 10.42
N CYS A 79 -4.44 16.08 10.11
CA CYS A 79 -3.80 15.69 8.85
C CYS A 79 -4.83 15.53 7.71
N ASP A 80 -4.38 15.74 6.46
CA ASP A 80 -5.15 15.44 5.26
C ASP A 80 -5.18 13.92 4.99
N VAL A 81 -6.32 13.39 4.54
CA VAL A 81 -6.50 11.97 4.20
C VAL A 81 -6.62 11.80 2.70
N TYR A 82 -5.68 11.11 2.10
CA TYR A 82 -5.61 10.87 0.67
C TYR A 82 -6.14 9.48 0.31
N VAL A 83 -7.20 9.43 -0.50
CA VAL A 83 -7.83 8.20 -1.02
C VAL A 83 -8.09 8.37 -2.50
N SER A 84 -7.93 7.32 -3.30
CA SER A 84 -8.26 7.44 -4.73
C SER A 84 -9.75 7.77 -4.90
N LYS A 85 -10.05 8.61 -5.87
CA LYS A 85 -11.45 8.99 -6.18
C LYS A 85 -12.29 7.76 -6.48
N LYS A 86 -11.74 6.79 -7.23
CA LYS A 86 -12.44 5.54 -7.56
C LYS A 86 -12.78 4.71 -6.32
N GLU A 87 -11.87 4.65 -5.35
CA GLU A 87 -12.10 3.94 -4.09
C GLU A 87 -13.17 4.63 -3.27
N ALA A 88 -12.99 5.94 -3.03
CA ALA A 88 -13.90 6.73 -2.22
C ALA A 88 -15.33 6.73 -2.77
N GLU A 89 -15.50 6.84 -4.09
CA GLU A 89 -16.82 6.86 -4.73
C GLU A 89 -17.48 5.47 -4.75
N PHE A 90 -16.72 4.41 -5.05
CA PHE A 90 -17.30 3.07 -5.13
C PHE A 90 -17.75 2.53 -3.77
N TYR A 91 -16.96 2.77 -2.71
CA TYR A 91 -17.27 2.29 -1.36
C TYR A 91 -17.97 3.33 -0.49
N PHE A 92 -18.35 4.49 -1.06
CA PHE A 92 -18.98 5.60 -0.32
C PHE A 92 -18.16 6.04 0.89
N TYR A 93 -16.81 5.94 0.78
CA TYR A 93 -15.92 6.31 1.85
C TYR A 93 -15.84 7.82 2.01
N ASN A 94 -15.99 8.28 3.24
CA ASN A 94 -15.88 9.68 3.61
C ASN A 94 -15.29 9.83 5.02
N CYS A 95 -14.48 10.85 5.23
CA CYS A 95 -13.96 11.26 6.53
C CYS A 95 -13.65 12.75 6.53
N LYS A 96 -13.34 13.31 7.70
CA LYS A 96 -12.85 14.70 7.81
C LYS A 96 -11.50 14.83 7.07
N ASN A 97 -11.25 15.98 6.45
CA ASN A 97 -10.04 16.30 5.69
C ASN A 97 -9.75 15.35 4.49
N LEU A 98 -10.79 14.71 3.94
CA LEU A 98 -10.64 13.83 2.78
C LEU A 98 -10.18 14.61 1.53
N ARG A 99 -9.09 14.14 0.92
CA ARG A 99 -8.56 14.57 -0.39
C ARG A 99 -8.64 13.39 -1.36
N LYS A 100 -9.41 13.54 -2.43
CA LYS A 100 -9.51 12.51 -3.47
C LYS A 100 -8.48 12.80 -4.55
N PHE A 101 -7.71 11.79 -4.94
CA PHE A 101 -6.72 11.89 -6.02
C PHE A 101 -7.09 11.01 -7.22
N GLU A 102 -6.53 11.36 -8.37
CA GLU A 102 -6.63 10.62 -9.62
C GLU A 102 -5.34 9.81 -9.90
N ASP A 103 -5.39 8.95 -10.94
CA ASP A 103 -4.23 8.18 -11.36
C ASP A 103 -3.06 9.07 -11.80
N LYS A 104 -1.85 8.69 -11.39
CA LYS A 104 -0.58 9.39 -11.67
C LYS A 104 -0.43 10.76 -11.01
N GLU A 105 -1.37 11.18 -10.18
CA GLU A 105 -1.22 12.39 -9.38
C GLU A 105 -0.02 12.28 -8.43
N ILE A 106 0.65 13.40 -8.21
CA ILE A 106 1.80 13.50 -7.31
C ILE A 106 1.37 14.27 -6.06
N ILE A 107 1.61 13.68 -4.90
CA ILE A 107 1.37 14.29 -3.60
C ILE A 107 2.72 14.57 -2.96
N ASP A 108 3.02 15.84 -2.73
CA ASP A 108 4.27 16.22 -2.10
C ASP A 108 4.24 15.97 -0.60
N ASN A 109 5.27 15.34 -0.05
CA ASN A 109 5.50 15.17 1.38
C ASN A 109 6.83 15.85 1.73
N GLY A 110 6.78 17.14 2.04
CA GLY A 110 7.96 18.00 2.06
C GLY A 110 8.59 18.09 0.66
N LYS A 111 9.85 17.70 0.53
CA LYS A 111 10.56 17.61 -0.77
C LYS A 111 10.48 16.20 -1.40
N THR A 112 9.75 15.30 -0.79
CA THR A 112 9.61 13.92 -1.26
C THR A 112 8.30 13.75 -2.04
N PRO A 113 8.34 13.64 -3.38
CA PRO A 113 7.16 13.42 -4.19
C PRO A 113 6.69 11.97 -4.08
N ILE A 114 5.40 11.77 -3.89
CA ILE A 114 4.73 10.46 -3.84
C ILE A 114 3.78 10.37 -5.02
N LYS A 115 4.07 9.51 -5.99
CA LYS A 115 3.22 9.29 -7.16
C LYS A 115 2.16 8.24 -6.84
N CYS A 116 0.90 8.57 -7.09
CA CYS A 116 -0.24 7.69 -6.94
C CYS A 116 -0.42 6.82 -8.19
N LEU A 117 -0.25 5.50 -8.08
CA LEU A 117 -0.52 4.56 -9.17
C LEU A 117 -1.79 3.78 -8.85
N LEU A 118 -2.88 4.04 -9.58
CA LEU A 118 -4.08 3.21 -9.46
C LEU A 118 -3.78 1.78 -9.92
N THR A 119 -3.99 0.83 -9.03
CA THR A 119 -3.74 -0.60 -9.24
C THR A 119 -4.95 -1.42 -8.80
N PRO A 120 -6.12 -1.25 -9.49
CA PRO A 120 -7.34 -1.97 -9.15
C PRO A 120 -7.17 -3.48 -9.27
N GLY A 121 -7.95 -4.23 -8.50
CA GLY A 121 -7.94 -5.70 -8.54
C GLY A 121 -8.26 -6.32 -7.22
N HIS A 122 -7.66 -5.88 -6.13
CA HIS A 122 -8.07 -6.23 -4.78
C HIS A 122 -9.35 -5.47 -4.40
N THR A 123 -9.33 -4.16 -4.60
CA THR A 123 -10.52 -3.29 -4.56
C THR A 123 -10.67 -2.51 -5.88
N ARG A 124 -11.78 -1.76 -6.01
CA ARG A 124 -12.08 -0.99 -7.22
C ARG A 124 -11.10 0.15 -7.47
N GLY A 125 -10.59 0.74 -6.42
CA GLY A 125 -9.68 1.89 -6.47
C GLY A 125 -8.37 1.68 -5.73
N SER A 126 -7.95 0.43 -5.49
CA SER A 126 -6.63 0.12 -4.90
C SER A 126 -5.54 0.91 -5.57
N THR A 127 -4.61 1.42 -4.78
CA THR A 127 -3.54 2.30 -5.22
C THR A 127 -2.21 1.86 -4.62
N CYS A 128 -1.16 1.89 -5.44
CA CYS A 128 0.21 1.84 -4.97
C CYS A 128 0.79 3.25 -4.90
N PHE A 129 1.57 3.54 -3.87
CA PHE A 129 2.30 4.81 -3.72
C PHE A 129 3.76 4.61 -4.09
N LEU A 130 4.19 5.28 -5.15
CA LEU A 130 5.53 5.13 -5.73
C LEU A 130 6.41 6.34 -5.40
N LEU A 131 7.57 6.07 -4.81
CA LEU A 131 8.68 7.00 -4.62
C LEU A 131 9.86 6.58 -5.52
N GLU A 132 10.91 7.37 -5.56
CA GLU A 132 12.09 7.12 -6.42
C GLU A 132 12.66 5.69 -6.27
N HIS A 133 12.75 5.17 -5.03
CA HIS A 133 13.38 3.88 -4.73
C HIS A 133 12.47 2.92 -3.94
N SER A 134 11.18 3.24 -3.81
CA SER A 134 10.25 2.48 -2.96
C SER A 134 8.84 2.50 -3.52
N ILE A 135 8.13 1.38 -3.37
CA ILE A 135 6.71 1.29 -3.71
C ILE A 135 5.94 0.65 -2.55
N PHE A 136 4.87 1.31 -2.11
CA PHE A 136 3.93 0.81 -1.10
C PHE A 136 2.72 0.26 -1.83
N THR A 137 2.51 -1.04 -1.70
CA THR A 137 1.61 -1.77 -2.60
C THR A 137 0.27 -2.16 -1.96
N GLY A 138 0.07 -1.85 -0.68
CA GLY A 138 -1.12 -2.31 0.04
C GLY A 138 -1.35 -3.80 -0.22
N ASP A 139 -2.57 -4.15 -0.61
CA ASP A 139 -2.96 -5.51 -0.93
C ASP A 139 -2.99 -5.81 -2.43
N THR A 140 -2.44 -4.92 -3.26
CA THR A 140 -2.25 -5.22 -4.67
C THR A 140 -1.17 -6.29 -4.86
N LEU A 141 -0.02 -6.12 -4.19
CA LEU A 141 1.14 -7.00 -4.37
C LEU A 141 1.84 -7.23 -3.04
N PHE A 142 2.01 -8.50 -2.65
CA PHE A 142 2.84 -8.91 -1.52
C PHE A 142 4.21 -9.38 -2.01
N ILE A 143 5.12 -9.68 -1.11
CA ILE A 143 6.42 -10.24 -1.53
C ILE A 143 6.22 -11.61 -2.18
N GLU A 144 5.29 -12.43 -1.67
CA GLU A 144 5.06 -13.80 -2.15
C GLU A 144 3.86 -13.95 -3.07
N GLY A 145 2.98 -12.95 -3.15
CA GLY A 145 1.70 -13.11 -3.83
C GLY A 145 1.00 -11.81 -4.15
N CYS A 146 -0.31 -11.87 -4.32
CA CYS A 146 -1.19 -10.71 -4.49
C CYS A 146 -2.46 -10.86 -3.63
N GLY A 147 -3.15 -9.75 -3.41
CA GLY A 147 -4.38 -9.70 -2.64
C GLY A 147 -5.52 -10.52 -3.26
N MET A 148 -6.53 -10.80 -2.45
CA MET A 148 -7.78 -11.42 -2.93
C MET A 148 -8.48 -10.50 -3.92
N CYS A 149 -9.16 -11.10 -4.90
CA CYS A 149 -9.90 -10.38 -5.93
C CYS A 149 -11.38 -10.76 -5.93
N THR A 150 -11.87 -11.42 -4.87
CA THR A 150 -13.23 -12.00 -4.76
C THR A 150 -14.17 -11.16 -3.92
N THR A 151 -13.68 -10.09 -3.30
CA THR A 151 -14.49 -9.13 -2.54
C THR A 151 -15.25 -8.19 -3.47
N ASN A 152 -16.24 -7.49 -2.92
CA ASN A 152 -16.98 -6.46 -3.68
C ASN A 152 -16.00 -5.45 -4.31
N GLY A 153 -16.13 -5.19 -5.61
CA GLY A 153 -15.22 -4.33 -6.37
C GLY A 153 -13.91 -4.98 -6.80
N GLY A 154 -13.61 -6.20 -6.36
CA GLY A 154 -12.45 -6.97 -6.77
C GLY A 154 -12.54 -7.49 -8.21
N SER A 155 -11.39 -7.68 -8.87
CA SER A 155 -11.31 -8.17 -10.25
C SER A 155 -9.95 -8.81 -10.51
N VAL A 156 -9.94 -10.09 -10.88
CA VAL A 156 -8.70 -10.83 -11.20
C VAL A 156 -8.04 -10.27 -12.45
N ILE A 157 -8.82 -9.88 -13.46
CA ILE A 157 -8.32 -9.27 -14.70
C ILE A 157 -7.67 -7.92 -14.39
N SER A 158 -8.33 -7.09 -13.57
CA SER A 158 -7.75 -5.82 -13.16
C SER A 158 -6.46 -6.01 -12.35
N MET A 159 -6.39 -7.05 -11.50
CA MET A 159 -5.18 -7.39 -10.74
C MET A 159 -4.03 -7.78 -11.68
N PHE A 160 -4.29 -8.61 -12.68
CA PHE A 160 -3.30 -8.95 -13.70
C PHE A 160 -2.73 -7.71 -14.38
N ASN A 161 -3.61 -6.82 -14.87
CA ASN A 161 -3.21 -5.58 -15.52
C ASN A 161 -2.44 -4.63 -14.57
N SER A 162 -2.84 -4.58 -13.30
CA SER A 162 -2.14 -3.79 -12.29
C SER A 162 -0.74 -4.30 -12.00
N ILE A 163 -0.56 -5.61 -11.92
CA ILE A 163 0.77 -6.23 -11.75
C ILE A 163 1.63 -6.02 -13.01
N ALA A 164 1.07 -6.15 -14.22
CA ALA A 164 1.77 -5.83 -15.46
C ALA A 164 2.25 -4.36 -15.47
N ARG A 165 1.37 -3.44 -15.08
CA ARG A 165 1.72 -2.03 -14.93
C ARG A 165 2.87 -1.79 -13.95
N ILE A 166 2.87 -2.45 -12.80
CA ILE A 166 3.97 -2.35 -11.82
C ILE A 166 5.29 -2.83 -12.45
N LYS A 167 5.26 -3.93 -13.22
CA LYS A 167 6.44 -4.45 -13.93
C LYS A 167 7.03 -3.47 -14.95
N GLU A 168 6.20 -2.64 -15.54
CA GLU A 168 6.58 -1.68 -16.58
C GLU A 168 7.01 -0.32 -15.99
N GLU A 169 6.25 0.21 -15.01
CA GLU A 169 6.46 1.57 -14.52
C GLU A 169 7.43 1.65 -13.33
N VAL A 170 7.74 0.53 -12.64
CA VAL A 170 8.55 0.53 -11.43
C VAL A 170 9.93 -0.07 -11.68
N SER A 171 10.97 0.65 -11.26
CA SER A 171 12.36 0.18 -11.36
C SER A 171 12.57 -1.15 -10.66
N ASP A 172 13.39 -2.02 -11.25
CA ASP A 172 13.77 -3.31 -10.67
C ASP A 172 14.51 -3.20 -9.32
N SER A 173 15.15 -2.08 -9.06
CA SER A 173 15.81 -1.78 -7.78
C SER A 173 14.87 -1.25 -6.70
N ALA A 174 13.65 -0.79 -7.07
CA ALA A 174 12.70 -0.25 -6.11
C ALA A 174 12.26 -1.30 -5.10
N ARG A 175 12.22 -0.91 -3.83
CA ARG A 175 11.86 -1.80 -2.71
C ARG A 175 10.36 -1.82 -2.49
N VAL A 176 9.81 -3.01 -2.31
CA VAL A 176 8.37 -3.27 -2.16
C VAL A 176 7.97 -3.33 -0.69
N TYR A 177 6.96 -2.55 -0.32
CA TYR A 177 6.40 -2.43 1.02
C TYR A 177 4.90 -2.76 0.99
N PRO A 178 4.52 -4.03 1.22
CA PRO A 178 3.14 -4.50 1.14
C PRO A 178 2.33 -4.22 2.42
N GLY A 179 1.00 -4.25 2.31
CA GLY A 179 0.08 -4.12 3.46
C GLY A 179 0.25 -5.22 4.51
N HIS A 180 0.61 -6.44 4.10
CA HIS A 180 0.80 -7.58 5.00
C HIS A 180 2.14 -8.28 4.80
N THR A 181 2.64 -8.92 5.88
CA THR A 181 3.84 -9.76 5.84
C THR A 181 3.45 -11.22 6.10
N TYR A 182 3.76 -12.10 5.16
CA TYR A 182 3.48 -13.55 5.31
C TYR A 182 4.74 -14.35 5.66
N LYS A 183 5.76 -14.34 4.81
CA LYS A 183 7.03 -15.05 5.03
C LYS A 183 8.23 -14.11 4.95
N ALA A 184 8.39 -13.44 3.82
CA ALA A 184 9.50 -12.52 3.60
C ALA A 184 9.19 -11.13 4.15
N LEU A 185 10.20 -10.50 4.74
CA LEU A 185 10.08 -9.13 5.24
C LEU A 185 9.91 -8.13 4.10
N PRO A 186 9.18 -7.02 4.32
CA PRO A 186 9.11 -5.89 3.40
C PRO A 186 10.49 -5.35 3.00
N GLY A 187 10.56 -4.64 1.89
CA GLY A 187 11.81 -4.04 1.40
C GLY A 187 12.60 -4.94 0.45
N LYS A 188 12.03 -6.04 -0.05
CA LYS A 188 12.62 -6.78 -1.18
C LYS A 188 12.51 -5.95 -2.46
N PRO A 189 13.53 -5.93 -3.34
CA PRO A 189 13.45 -5.20 -4.60
C PRO A 189 12.49 -5.88 -5.59
N ILE A 190 11.98 -5.14 -6.57
CA ILE A 190 11.15 -5.67 -7.67
C ILE A 190 11.85 -6.83 -8.37
N SER A 191 13.16 -6.74 -8.59
CA SER A 191 13.95 -7.83 -9.18
C SER A 191 13.85 -9.15 -8.40
N TYR A 192 13.69 -9.11 -7.06
CA TYR A 192 13.45 -10.31 -6.28
C TYR A 192 12.07 -10.93 -6.59
N LEU A 193 11.03 -10.09 -6.76
CA LEU A 193 9.67 -10.56 -7.06
C LEU A 193 9.58 -11.21 -8.45
N ARG A 194 10.38 -10.75 -9.42
CA ARG A 194 10.44 -11.36 -10.76
C ARG A 194 10.79 -12.84 -10.74
N HIS A 195 11.46 -13.30 -9.68
CA HIS A 195 11.89 -14.70 -9.53
C HIS A 195 11.19 -15.47 -8.42
N ASN A 196 10.52 -14.76 -7.48
CA ASN A 196 10.02 -15.37 -6.24
C ASN A 196 8.52 -15.17 -6.00
N ASN A 197 7.83 -14.32 -6.78
CA ASN A 197 6.41 -14.12 -6.67
C ASN A 197 5.69 -14.72 -7.88
N ILE A 198 4.88 -15.75 -7.66
CA ILE A 198 4.23 -16.49 -8.75
C ILE A 198 3.34 -15.58 -9.62
N TYR A 199 2.60 -14.64 -9.03
CA TYR A 199 1.74 -13.72 -9.77
C TYR A 199 2.55 -12.68 -10.56
N PHE A 200 3.77 -12.42 -10.13
CA PHE A 200 4.70 -11.58 -10.86
C PHE A 200 5.39 -12.33 -12.01
N ILE A 201 5.53 -13.66 -11.90
CA ILE A 201 6.10 -14.54 -12.93
C ILE A 201 5.10 -14.87 -14.04
N LEU A 202 3.82 -15.01 -13.69
CA LEU A 202 2.78 -15.34 -14.67
C LEU A 202 2.55 -14.17 -15.63
N GLU A 203 2.90 -14.36 -16.91
CA GLU A 203 2.75 -13.35 -17.97
C GLU A 203 1.50 -13.59 -18.84
N ASP A 204 0.96 -14.79 -18.83
CA ASP A 204 -0.26 -15.16 -19.52
C ASP A 204 -1.48 -14.89 -18.66
N GLU A 205 -2.39 -14.02 -19.13
CA GLU A 205 -3.59 -13.60 -18.40
C GLU A 205 -4.47 -14.81 -18.02
N LYS A 206 -4.65 -15.76 -18.95
CA LYS A 206 -5.50 -16.93 -18.71
C LYS A 206 -4.92 -17.80 -17.59
N LYS A 207 -3.62 -18.07 -17.62
CA LYS A 207 -2.92 -18.81 -16.55
C LYS A 207 -2.97 -18.07 -15.22
N PHE A 208 -2.84 -16.75 -15.23
CA PHE A 208 -2.97 -15.92 -14.04
C PHE A 208 -4.37 -16.08 -13.43
N ILE A 209 -5.42 -15.94 -14.25
CA ILE A 209 -6.81 -16.09 -13.81
C ILE A 209 -7.05 -17.48 -13.25
N GLU A 210 -6.68 -18.53 -13.98
CA GLU A 210 -6.82 -19.94 -13.56
C GLU A 210 -6.12 -20.19 -12.23
N PHE A 211 -4.88 -19.71 -12.09
CA PHE A 211 -4.10 -19.87 -10.86
C PHE A 211 -4.71 -19.09 -9.69
N ARG A 212 -5.20 -17.86 -9.92
CA ARG A 212 -5.78 -17.02 -8.85
C ARG A 212 -7.16 -17.51 -8.39
N THR A 213 -7.93 -18.14 -9.29
CA THR A 213 -9.29 -18.61 -9.01
C THR A 213 -9.38 -20.13 -8.73
N ARG A 214 -8.22 -20.81 -8.64
CA ARG A 214 -8.21 -22.25 -8.36
C ARG A 214 -8.98 -22.60 -7.08
N LYS A 215 -9.74 -23.70 -7.12
CA LYS A 215 -10.49 -24.23 -5.97
C LYS A 215 -9.53 -24.82 -4.92
N ASN A 216 -9.99 -24.87 -3.67
CA ASN A 216 -9.27 -25.49 -2.54
C ASN A 216 -7.99 -24.77 -2.07
N GLN A 217 -7.95 -23.44 -2.18
CA GLN A 217 -6.97 -22.65 -1.44
C GLN A 217 -7.33 -22.65 0.04
N THR A 218 -6.84 -23.64 0.79
CA THR A 218 -7.09 -23.77 2.24
C THR A 218 -6.37 -22.67 3.02
N ASN A 219 -5.25 -22.18 2.49
CA ASN A 219 -4.55 -21.00 2.97
C ASN A 219 -4.29 -20.06 1.80
N LEU A 220 -4.74 -18.80 1.90
CA LEU A 220 -4.54 -17.77 0.88
C LEU A 220 -3.06 -17.57 0.49
N PHE A 221 -2.15 -18.03 1.34
CA PHE A 221 -0.71 -17.81 1.27
C PHE A 221 0.10 -19.12 1.24
N ASP A 222 -0.55 -20.27 1.11
CA ASP A 222 0.13 -21.53 0.90
C ASP A 222 0.36 -21.72 -0.61
N PHE A 223 1.50 -21.22 -1.07
CA PHE A 223 1.95 -21.27 -2.47
C PHE A 223 2.74 -22.55 -2.77
N LYS A 224 2.42 -23.67 -2.10
CA LYS A 224 3.00 -24.96 -2.42
C LYS A 224 2.33 -25.61 -3.61
#